data_f1fbeb701b7c6c9c0c29c0c72209365c
#
_entry.id   f1fbeb701b7c6c9c0c29c0c72209365c
#
_cell.length_a   1.000
_cell.length_b   1.000
_cell.length_c   1.000
_cell.angle_alpha   90.00
_cell.angle_beta   90.00
_cell.angle_gamma   90.00
#
_symmetry.space_group_name_H-M   'P 1'
#
loop_
_entity.id
_entity.type
_entity.pdbx_description
1 polymer ?
#
loop_
_entity_poly.entity_id
_entity_poly.type
_entity_poly.pdbx_seq_one_letter_code
_entity_poly.pdbx_strand_id
1 'polypeptide(L)'
;MSSDNLRGLIDKGYVKLGRFSERGMAISYLKRGEIQKVESGIYEISGYREDGSIISDTEYRSIIPGTQWRISAHDASRNGTNLLTKVLGEKRFSYPKSLYATEDCIRFVTANKPNALIVDFFAGSGTTLHAVNLLNAEDGGQRRCIIVTNNEVSETEAKSLTKQGYKPGDEEWEKLGIAHYVTWPRTVCSIEGRDVNGKSLKGNYIGSEIPMSDGFKSNAAYFKLAFLDKTSVALGRQFRELLPVLWMKGGAVGKCPALENDNLPNMLILPQNKM
;
A
#
# COMPACT_ATOMS: atom_id res chain seq x y z
N MET A 1 -42.07 -21.55 1.26
CA MET A 1 -42.36 -20.89 -0.04
C MET A 1 -43.44 -21.70 -0.71
N SER A 2 -44.50 -21.06 -1.25
CA SER A 2 -45.52 -21.77 -2.00
C SER A 2 -44.98 -22.23 -3.37
N SER A 3 -45.59 -23.29 -3.94
CA SER A 3 -45.19 -23.81 -5.26
C SER A 3 -45.32 -22.76 -6.37
N ASP A 4 -46.33 -21.91 -6.27
CA ASP A 4 -46.56 -20.87 -7.27
C ASP A 4 -45.50 -19.74 -7.21
N ASN A 5 -45.11 -19.36 -6.02
CA ASN A 5 -43.99 -18.41 -5.86
C ASN A 5 -42.66 -18.99 -6.39
N LEU A 6 -42.39 -20.27 -6.17
CA LEU A 6 -41.18 -20.91 -6.68
C LEU A 6 -41.18 -20.96 -8.21
N ARG A 7 -42.32 -21.32 -8.84
CA ARG A 7 -42.50 -21.33 -10.31
C ARG A 7 -42.23 -19.92 -10.88
N GLY A 8 -42.83 -18.88 -10.31
CA GLY A 8 -42.62 -17.52 -10.77
C GLY A 8 -41.15 -17.04 -10.65
N LEU A 9 -40.40 -17.55 -9.69
CA LEU A 9 -38.96 -17.30 -9.59
C LEU A 9 -38.15 -18.06 -10.62
N ILE A 10 -38.57 -19.32 -10.94
CA ILE A 10 -37.93 -20.15 -11.98
C ILE A 10 -38.13 -19.47 -13.35
N ASP A 11 -39.36 -19.06 -13.66
CA ASP A 11 -39.70 -18.45 -14.94
C ASP A 11 -38.93 -17.17 -15.21
N LYS A 12 -38.56 -16.45 -14.14
CA LYS A 12 -37.74 -15.23 -14.21
C LYS A 12 -36.21 -15.50 -14.19
N GLY A 13 -35.78 -16.77 -14.08
CA GLY A 13 -34.39 -17.15 -13.95
C GLY A 13 -33.77 -16.84 -12.59
N TYR A 14 -34.56 -16.60 -11.55
CA TYR A 14 -34.07 -16.22 -10.21
C TYR A 14 -33.78 -17.45 -9.32
N VAL A 15 -33.81 -18.64 -9.87
CA VAL A 15 -33.53 -19.90 -9.17
C VAL A 15 -32.34 -20.58 -9.84
N LYS A 16 -31.34 -20.95 -9.05
CA LYS A 16 -30.19 -21.73 -9.48
C LYS A 16 -30.27 -23.12 -8.92
N LEU A 17 -30.12 -24.12 -9.79
CA LEU A 17 -30.05 -25.51 -9.42
C LEU A 17 -28.61 -25.90 -9.05
N GLY A 18 -28.45 -26.55 -7.90
CA GLY A 18 -27.18 -27.12 -7.46
C GLY A 18 -26.98 -28.54 -7.99
N ARG A 19 -25.89 -29.17 -7.60
CA ARG A 19 -25.64 -30.58 -7.99
C ARG A 19 -26.65 -31.51 -7.34
N PHE A 20 -27.11 -32.49 -8.11
CA PHE A 20 -27.92 -33.59 -7.59
C PHE A 20 -27.06 -34.53 -6.74
N SER A 21 -27.55 -34.91 -5.58
CA SER A 21 -26.92 -35.88 -4.68
C SER A 21 -27.96 -36.89 -4.17
N GLU A 22 -27.51 -37.92 -3.48
CA GLU A 22 -28.40 -38.89 -2.81
C GLU A 22 -29.39 -38.26 -1.81
N ARG A 23 -29.06 -37.05 -1.31
CA ARG A 23 -29.91 -36.27 -0.41
C ARG A 23 -30.84 -35.30 -1.14
N GLY A 24 -30.88 -35.35 -2.47
CA GLY A 24 -31.64 -34.46 -3.33
C GLY A 24 -30.77 -33.34 -3.95
N MET A 25 -31.46 -32.38 -4.56
CA MET A 25 -30.82 -31.24 -5.25
C MET A 25 -30.93 -29.99 -4.41
N ALA A 26 -29.80 -29.29 -4.22
CA ALA A 26 -29.78 -27.99 -3.59
C ALA A 26 -30.39 -26.95 -4.55
N ILE A 27 -31.32 -26.15 -4.05
CA ILE A 27 -31.95 -25.06 -4.80
C ILE A 27 -31.57 -23.75 -4.11
N SER A 28 -30.99 -22.84 -4.86
CA SER A 28 -30.67 -21.48 -4.43
C SER A 28 -31.57 -20.49 -5.17
N TYR A 29 -32.05 -19.47 -4.51
CA TYR A 29 -32.88 -18.43 -5.14
C TYR A 29 -32.48 -17.04 -4.69
N LEU A 30 -32.74 -16.05 -5.54
CA LEU A 30 -32.51 -14.65 -5.19
C LEU A 30 -33.47 -14.21 -4.09
N LYS A 31 -32.95 -13.52 -3.09
CA LYS A 31 -33.78 -12.88 -2.05
C LYS A 31 -34.48 -11.66 -2.63
N ARG A 32 -35.60 -11.26 -2.01
CA ARG A 32 -36.42 -10.12 -2.47
C ARG A 32 -35.62 -8.85 -2.75
N GLY A 33 -34.65 -8.50 -1.92
CA GLY A 33 -33.80 -7.32 -2.14
C GLY A 33 -32.89 -7.44 -3.35
N GLU A 34 -32.39 -8.63 -3.66
CA GLU A 34 -31.58 -8.86 -4.87
C GLU A 34 -32.44 -8.84 -6.13
N ILE A 35 -33.68 -9.40 -6.05
CA ILE A 35 -34.66 -9.34 -7.14
C ILE A 35 -34.98 -7.87 -7.48
N GLN A 36 -35.20 -7.05 -6.48
CA GLN A 36 -35.46 -5.61 -6.69
C GLN A 36 -34.31 -4.89 -7.40
N LYS A 37 -33.07 -5.26 -7.11
CA LYS A 37 -31.90 -4.68 -7.78
C LYS A 37 -31.79 -5.10 -9.25
N VAL A 38 -32.13 -6.37 -9.56
CA VAL A 38 -32.22 -6.83 -10.95
C VAL A 38 -33.37 -6.13 -11.68
N GLU A 39 -34.56 -6.10 -11.08
CA GLU A 39 -35.75 -5.46 -11.68
C GLU A 39 -35.62 -3.94 -11.83
N SER A 40 -34.82 -3.27 -11.00
CA SER A 40 -34.51 -1.84 -11.10
C SER A 40 -33.33 -1.50 -12.03
N GLY A 41 -32.68 -2.53 -12.62
CA GLY A 41 -31.52 -2.33 -13.49
C GLY A 41 -30.21 -2.00 -12.78
N ILE A 42 -30.17 -2.09 -11.44
CA ILE A 42 -28.90 -1.94 -10.68
C ILE A 42 -27.96 -3.11 -10.98
N TYR A 43 -28.49 -4.30 -11.19
CA TYR A 43 -27.75 -5.46 -11.68
C TYR A 43 -28.16 -5.73 -13.13
N GLU A 44 -27.22 -5.62 -14.04
CA GLU A 44 -27.42 -5.97 -15.44
C GLU A 44 -27.36 -7.48 -15.63
N ILE A 45 -28.29 -8.04 -16.40
CA ILE A 45 -28.26 -9.45 -16.76
C ILE A 45 -27.32 -9.62 -17.94
N SER A 46 -26.17 -10.26 -17.72
CA SER A 46 -25.16 -10.53 -18.74
C SER A 46 -25.41 -11.82 -19.51
N GLY A 47 -26.33 -12.68 -19.05
CA GLY A 47 -26.69 -13.92 -19.71
C GLY A 47 -27.49 -14.87 -18.84
N TYR A 48 -27.67 -16.10 -19.33
CA TYR A 48 -28.37 -17.21 -18.63
C TYR A 48 -27.49 -18.45 -18.59
N ARG A 49 -27.58 -19.22 -17.50
CA ARG A 49 -26.91 -20.52 -17.36
C ARG A 49 -27.75 -21.63 -18.03
N GLU A 50 -27.18 -22.81 -18.14
CA GLU A 50 -27.85 -23.99 -18.68
C GLU A 50 -29.14 -24.36 -17.91
N ASP A 51 -29.20 -24.07 -16.61
CA ASP A 51 -30.36 -24.27 -15.75
C ASP A 51 -31.41 -23.17 -15.85
N GLY A 52 -31.22 -22.20 -16.76
CA GLY A 52 -32.09 -21.04 -16.95
C GLY A 52 -31.90 -19.94 -15.95
N SER A 53 -30.97 -20.06 -14.98
CA SER A 53 -30.71 -19.00 -14.01
C SER A 53 -29.92 -17.88 -14.62
N ILE A 54 -30.26 -16.64 -14.25
CA ILE A 54 -29.58 -15.44 -14.73
C ILE A 54 -28.10 -15.41 -14.30
N ILE A 55 -27.25 -14.85 -15.16
CA ILE A 55 -25.92 -14.38 -14.85
C ILE A 55 -26.05 -12.86 -14.77
N SER A 56 -25.86 -12.30 -13.60
CA SER A 56 -25.81 -10.85 -13.44
C SER A 56 -24.39 -10.44 -13.08
N ASP A 57 -23.93 -9.33 -13.65
CA ASP A 57 -22.74 -8.65 -13.17
C ASP A 57 -23.11 -8.03 -11.81
N THR A 58 -22.85 -8.80 -10.78
CA THR A 58 -22.99 -8.30 -9.42
C THR A 58 -21.82 -7.34 -9.18
N GLU A 59 -22.09 -6.08 -8.92
CA GLU A 59 -21.15 -5.26 -8.17
C GLU A 59 -20.66 -6.07 -6.96
N TYR A 60 -19.38 -6.07 -6.73
CA TYR A 60 -18.77 -6.76 -5.60
C TYR A 60 -19.58 -6.49 -4.33
N ARG A 61 -20.07 -7.54 -3.72
CA ARG A 61 -20.89 -7.45 -2.52
C ARG A 61 -20.05 -6.81 -1.42
N SER A 62 -20.36 -5.58 -1.03
CA SER A 62 -19.75 -4.96 0.14
C SER A 62 -20.10 -5.78 1.38
N ILE A 63 -19.13 -6.42 1.96
CA ILE A 63 -19.28 -7.19 3.20
C ILE A 63 -18.76 -6.28 4.33
N ILE A 64 -19.59 -6.09 5.36
CA ILE A 64 -19.10 -5.46 6.61
C ILE A 64 -18.07 -6.45 7.20
N PRO A 65 -16.82 -6.06 7.36
CA PRO A 65 -15.83 -6.95 7.92
C PRO A 65 -16.19 -7.30 9.37
N GLY A 66 -16.01 -8.56 9.72
CA GLY A 66 -16.14 -9.01 11.08
C GLY A 66 -15.01 -8.48 11.98
N THR A 67 -15.16 -8.63 13.28
CA THR A 67 -14.12 -8.27 14.27
C THR A 67 -12.89 -9.16 14.19
N GLN A 68 -12.95 -10.28 13.48
CA GLN A 68 -11.88 -11.24 13.31
C GLN A 68 -11.70 -11.57 11.83
N TRP A 69 -10.51 -11.29 11.30
CA TRP A 69 -10.17 -11.56 9.90
C TRP A 69 -9.31 -12.81 9.80
N ARG A 70 -9.85 -13.85 9.16
CA ARG A 70 -9.15 -15.12 8.88
C ARG A 70 -8.85 -15.21 7.39
N ILE A 71 -7.98 -14.33 6.91
CA ILE A 71 -7.59 -14.23 5.51
C ILE A 71 -6.15 -14.75 5.37
N SER A 72 -5.92 -15.72 4.49
CA SER A 72 -4.60 -16.33 4.32
C SER A 72 -3.54 -15.33 3.85
N ALA A 73 -3.93 -14.31 3.08
CA ALA A 73 -3.05 -13.22 2.65
C ALA A 73 -2.54 -12.37 3.83
N HIS A 74 -3.22 -12.41 4.99
CA HIS A 74 -2.81 -11.67 6.18
C HIS A 74 -1.68 -12.34 6.98
N ASP A 75 -1.22 -13.52 6.56
CA ASP A 75 -0.10 -14.21 7.21
C ASP A 75 1.16 -13.34 7.18
N ALA A 76 1.63 -12.93 8.38
CA ALA A 76 2.78 -12.05 8.54
C ALA A 76 4.11 -12.76 8.23
N SER A 77 4.18 -14.10 8.34
CA SER A 77 5.38 -14.84 7.98
C SER A 77 5.57 -14.83 6.47
N ARG A 78 4.54 -15.15 5.71
CA ARG A 78 4.59 -15.20 4.24
C ARG A 78 4.63 -13.82 3.62
N ASN A 79 3.69 -12.96 4.00
CA ASN A 79 3.41 -11.69 3.34
C ASN A 79 3.95 -10.46 4.11
N GLY A 80 4.62 -10.71 5.21
CA GLY A 80 5.46 -9.76 5.92
C GLY A 80 6.93 -10.14 5.78
N THR A 81 7.40 -11.15 6.55
CA THR A 81 8.83 -11.52 6.64
C THR A 81 9.38 -12.01 5.31
N ASN A 82 8.75 -13.00 4.65
CA ASN A 82 9.28 -13.56 3.41
C ASN A 82 9.22 -12.54 2.27
N LEU A 83 8.16 -11.74 2.19
CA LEU A 83 8.05 -10.66 1.20
C LEU A 83 9.14 -9.62 1.41
N LEU A 84 9.35 -9.16 2.65
CA LEU A 84 10.39 -8.19 2.96
C LEU A 84 11.80 -8.74 2.66
N THR A 85 12.05 -9.99 3.04
CA THR A 85 13.32 -10.69 2.73
C THR A 85 13.57 -10.79 1.22
N LYS A 86 12.51 -11.05 0.44
CA LYS A 86 12.59 -11.09 -1.03
C LYS A 86 12.98 -9.72 -1.61
N VAL A 87 12.46 -8.64 -1.05
CA VAL A 87 12.74 -7.26 -1.49
C VAL A 87 14.14 -6.81 -1.06
N LEU A 88 14.54 -7.15 0.18
CA LEU A 88 15.82 -6.72 0.76
C LEU A 88 16.96 -7.72 0.58
N GLY A 89 16.72 -8.86 -0.07
CA GLY A 89 17.73 -9.92 -0.26
C GLY A 89 18.04 -10.74 0.99
N GLU A 90 17.76 -10.22 2.17
CA GLU A 90 18.02 -10.83 3.46
C GLU A 90 17.02 -10.38 4.54
N LYS A 91 17.01 -11.08 5.69
CA LYS A 91 16.15 -10.72 6.82
C LYS A 91 16.77 -9.58 7.61
N ARG A 92 16.28 -8.35 7.39
CA ARG A 92 16.74 -7.12 8.05
C ARG A 92 15.79 -6.60 9.14
N PHE A 93 14.63 -7.25 9.33
CA PHE A 93 13.62 -6.80 10.28
C PHE A 93 12.85 -7.99 10.85
N SER A 94 12.59 -7.97 12.18
CA SER A 94 12.11 -9.16 12.88
C SER A 94 10.63 -9.45 12.68
N TYR A 95 9.78 -8.41 12.68
CA TYR A 95 8.32 -8.57 12.70
C TYR A 95 7.61 -7.62 11.75
N PRO A 96 7.87 -7.68 10.43
CA PRO A 96 7.14 -6.86 9.48
C PRO A 96 5.66 -7.28 9.44
N LYS A 97 4.78 -6.32 9.34
CA LYS A 97 3.34 -6.60 9.13
C LYS A 97 3.12 -7.19 7.74
N SER A 98 2.07 -8.00 7.59
CA SER A 98 1.64 -8.44 6.26
C SER A 98 1.27 -7.22 5.41
N LEU A 99 1.75 -7.21 4.16
CA LEU A 99 1.41 -6.18 3.18
C LEU A 99 -0.12 -6.09 2.99
N TYR A 100 -0.75 -7.23 2.78
CA TYR A 100 -2.19 -7.32 2.47
C TYR A 100 -3.08 -7.03 3.67
N ALA A 101 -2.67 -7.40 4.89
CA ALA A 101 -3.39 -6.99 6.08
C ALA A 101 -3.38 -5.46 6.27
N THR A 102 -2.24 -4.84 6.00
CA THR A 102 -2.10 -3.37 6.07
C THR A 102 -2.90 -2.70 4.96
N GLU A 103 -2.87 -3.25 3.76
CA GLU A 103 -3.64 -2.77 2.61
C GLU A 103 -5.14 -2.81 2.89
N ASP A 104 -5.67 -3.95 3.36
CA ASP A 104 -7.09 -4.10 3.69
C ASP A 104 -7.53 -3.14 4.79
N CYS A 105 -6.68 -2.89 5.81
CA CYS A 105 -6.95 -1.87 6.82
C CYS A 105 -7.09 -0.47 6.22
N ILE A 106 -6.19 -0.11 5.28
CA ILE A 106 -6.24 1.18 4.58
C ILE A 106 -7.45 1.23 3.66
N ARG A 107 -7.69 0.20 2.87
CA ARG A 107 -8.83 0.05 1.96
C ARG A 107 -10.14 0.25 2.69
N PHE A 108 -10.29 -0.36 3.86
CA PHE A 108 -11.51 -0.27 4.67
C PHE A 108 -11.91 1.17 5.00
N VAL A 109 -10.96 2.05 5.27
CA VAL A 109 -11.24 3.45 5.63
C VAL A 109 -11.12 4.43 4.47
N THR A 110 -10.51 4.03 3.36
CA THR A 110 -10.20 4.92 2.22
C THR A 110 -10.75 4.45 0.88
N ALA A 111 -11.55 3.38 0.80
CA ALA A 111 -12.11 2.87 -0.45
C ALA A 111 -12.81 3.99 -1.28
N ASN A 112 -13.61 4.82 -0.63
CA ASN A 112 -14.31 5.95 -1.26
C ASN A 112 -13.51 7.27 -1.19
N LYS A 113 -12.19 7.21 -0.92
CA LYS A 113 -11.31 8.38 -0.79
C LYS A 113 -10.03 8.18 -1.60
N PRO A 114 -10.11 8.24 -2.93
CA PRO A 114 -8.96 7.94 -3.80
C PRO A 114 -7.77 8.91 -3.63
N ASN A 115 -7.99 10.09 -3.04
CA ASN A 115 -6.96 11.11 -2.80
C ASN A 115 -6.61 11.26 -1.30
N ALA A 116 -6.91 10.27 -0.45
CA ALA A 116 -6.65 10.35 0.98
C ALA A 116 -5.15 10.56 1.28
N LEU A 117 -4.87 11.25 2.38
CA LEU A 117 -3.54 11.31 2.97
C LEU A 117 -3.46 10.33 4.14
N ILE A 118 -2.55 9.39 4.06
CA ILE A 118 -2.25 8.40 5.09
C ILE A 118 -0.98 8.86 5.83
N VAL A 119 -1.03 8.85 7.16
CA VAL A 119 0.13 9.20 8.00
C VAL A 119 0.41 8.06 8.96
N ASP A 120 1.66 7.59 8.97
CA ASP A 120 2.14 6.52 9.86
C ASP A 120 3.36 7.03 10.63
N PHE A 121 3.19 7.22 11.95
CA PHE A 121 4.25 7.74 12.83
C PHE A 121 5.23 6.67 13.30
N PHE A 122 4.99 5.38 13.00
CA PHE A 122 5.83 4.27 13.40
C PHE A 122 6.06 3.32 12.23
N ALA A 123 6.59 3.87 11.13
CA ALA A 123 6.70 3.18 9.85
C ALA A 123 7.39 1.81 9.90
N GLY A 124 8.28 1.58 10.86
CA GLY A 124 8.99 0.32 11.01
C GLY A 124 9.62 -0.13 9.69
N SER A 125 9.15 -1.24 9.13
CA SER A 125 9.66 -1.73 7.84
C SER A 125 9.08 -1.03 6.60
N GLY A 126 8.26 0.03 6.73
CA GLY A 126 7.66 0.75 5.60
C GLY A 126 6.50 0.01 4.91
N THR A 127 5.81 -0.87 5.63
CA THR A 127 4.69 -1.64 5.06
C THR A 127 3.56 -0.75 4.60
N THR A 128 3.24 0.31 5.35
CA THR A 128 2.15 1.23 5.06
C THR A 128 2.32 1.93 3.70
N LEU A 129 3.50 2.43 3.39
CA LEU A 129 3.75 3.07 2.10
C LEU A 129 3.65 2.08 0.94
N HIS A 130 4.19 0.87 1.10
CA HIS A 130 4.07 -0.19 0.10
C HIS A 130 2.59 -0.56 -0.15
N ALA A 131 1.78 -0.67 0.92
CA ALA A 131 0.35 -0.96 0.84
C ALA A 131 -0.44 0.16 0.15
N VAL A 132 -0.11 1.42 0.41
CA VAL A 132 -0.74 2.57 -0.27
C VAL A 132 -0.43 2.56 -1.77
N ASN A 133 0.82 2.27 -2.15
CA ASN A 133 1.19 2.17 -3.56
C ASN A 133 0.47 1.02 -4.27
N LEU A 134 0.34 -0.15 -3.60
CA LEU A 134 -0.39 -1.28 -4.15
C LEU A 134 -1.88 -0.94 -4.33
N LEU A 135 -2.52 -0.38 -3.31
CA LEU A 135 -3.93 0.02 -3.38
C LEU A 135 -4.20 1.04 -4.49
N ASN A 136 -3.30 2.02 -4.68
CA ASN A 136 -3.40 2.97 -5.77
C ASN A 136 -3.25 2.30 -7.15
N ALA A 137 -2.38 1.30 -7.27
CA ALA A 137 -2.19 0.56 -8.51
C ALA A 137 -3.41 -0.30 -8.85
N GLU A 138 -4.13 -0.81 -7.85
CA GLU A 138 -5.31 -1.65 -8.03
C GLU A 138 -6.58 -0.87 -8.40
N ASP A 139 -6.80 0.29 -7.78
CA ASP A 139 -8.04 1.05 -7.95
C ASP A 139 -7.87 2.39 -8.70
N GLY A 140 -6.64 2.69 -9.18
CA GLY A 140 -6.34 3.95 -9.86
C GLY A 140 -6.32 5.18 -8.94
N GLY A 141 -6.29 4.97 -7.63
CA GLY A 141 -6.24 6.04 -6.63
C GLY A 141 -4.91 6.82 -6.66
N GLN A 142 -4.95 7.99 -6.04
CA GLN A 142 -3.79 8.89 -5.87
C GLN A 142 -3.60 9.23 -4.39
N ARG A 143 -3.76 8.24 -3.53
CA ARG A 143 -3.52 8.40 -2.10
C ARG A 143 -2.06 8.72 -1.86
N ARG A 144 -1.82 9.61 -0.93
CA ARG A 144 -0.48 10.01 -0.50
C ARG A 144 -0.16 9.40 0.85
N CYS A 145 1.12 9.13 1.09
CA CYS A 145 1.56 8.54 2.34
C CYS A 145 2.73 9.33 2.92
N ILE A 146 2.64 9.66 4.20
CA ILE A 146 3.74 10.20 5.00
C ILE A 146 4.06 9.18 6.06
N ILE A 147 5.28 8.67 6.04
CA ILE A 147 5.75 7.72 7.05
C ILE A 147 6.88 8.35 7.86
N VAL A 148 6.85 8.18 9.17
CA VAL A 148 7.83 8.71 10.10
C VAL A 148 8.39 7.55 10.90
N THR A 149 9.69 7.49 11.05
CA THR A 149 10.38 6.52 11.92
C THR A 149 11.66 7.13 12.45
N ASN A 150 12.05 6.75 13.65
CA ASN A 150 13.43 6.95 14.12
C ASN A 150 14.35 5.97 13.37
N ASN A 151 15.65 6.22 13.45
CA ASN A 151 16.67 5.39 12.81
C ASN A 151 17.33 4.48 13.84
N GLU A 152 16.52 3.67 14.57
CA GLU A 152 17.01 2.73 15.56
C GLU A 152 17.83 1.61 14.92
N VAL A 153 18.95 1.27 15.56
CA VAL A 153 19.78 0.11 15.21
C VAL A 153 19.36 -1.06 16.11
N SER A 154 19.30 -2.27 15.56
CA SER A 154 18.96 -3.45 16.35
C SER A 154 20.00 -3.70 17.48
N GLU A 155 19.57 -4.30 18.58
CA GLU A 155 20.47 -4.60 19.71
C GLU A 155 21.71 -5.40 19.29
N THR A 156 21.55 -6.31 18.36
CA THR A 156 22.65 -7.15 17.87
C THR A 156 23.68 -6.34 17.11
N GLU A 157 23.23 -5.48 16.21
CA GLU A 157 24.06 -4.59 15.41
C GLU A 157 24.69 -3.51 16.29
N ALA A 158 23.92 -2.92 17.22
CA ALA A 158 24.41 -1.95 18.18
C ALA A 158 25.56 -2.50 19.02
N LYS A 159 25.45 -3.74 19.53
CA LYS A 159 26.54 -4.41 20.25
C LYS A 159 27.76 -4.63 19.37
N SER A 160 27.57 -4.98 18.10
CA SER A 160 28.67 -5.16 17.15
C SER A 160 29.37 -3.85 16.84
N LEU A 161 28.61 -2.79 16.54
CA LEU A 161 29.13 -1.44 16.26
C LEU A 161 29.88 -0.87 17.46
N THR A 162 29.33 -1.02 18.67
CA THR A 162 30.01 -0.58 19.90
C THR A 162 31.33 -1.26 20.11
N LYS A 163 31.45 -2.58 19.81
CA LYS A 163 32.73 -3.30 19.88
C LYS A 163 33.76 -2.78 18.86
N GLN A 164 33.30 -2.23 17.74
CA GLN A 164 34.13 -1.61 16.71
C GLN A 164 34.46 -0.15 17.02
N GLY A 165 33.94 0.40 18.13
CA GLY A 165 34.18 1.78 18.56
C GLY A 165 33.18 2.82 18.05
N TYR A 166 32.15 2.39 17.30
CA TYR A 166 31.12 3.28 16.81
C TYR A 166 30.05 3.55 17.85
N LYS A 167 29.42 4.71 17.78
CA LYS A 167 28.35 5.18 18.68
C LYS A 167 27.20 5.79 17.88
N PRO A 168 26.01 5.95 18.48
CA PRO A 168 24.90 6.66 17.86
C PRO A 168 25.30 8.04 17.34
N GLY A 169 24.96 8.33 16.09
CA GLY A 169 25.33 9.54 15.37
C GLY A 169 26.52 9.39 14.41
N ASP A 170 27.34 8.32 14.56
CA ASP A 170 28.40 8.02 13.59
C ASP A 170 27.77 7.49 12.29
N GLU A 171 28.43 7.74 11.15
CA GLU A 171 27.90 7.37 9.83
C GLU A 171 27.64 5.85 9.70
N GLU A 172 28.59 5.03 10.20
CA GLU A 172 28.46 3.57 10.21
C GLU A 172 27.31 3.09 11.08
N TRP A 173 27.05 3.77 12.19
CA TRP A 173 25.90 3.50 13.04
C TRP A 173 24.58 3.82 12.32
N GLU A 174 24.51 5.00 11.77
CA GLU A 174 23.29 5.49 11.09
C GLU A 174 22.91 4.66 9.86
N LYS A 175 23.90 4.12 9.14
CA LYS A 175 23.69 3.23 7.97
C LYS A 175 22.91 1.96 8.30
N LEU A 176 23.05 1.43 9.52
CA LEU A 176 22.36 0.21 9.97
C LEU A 176 21.06 0.48 10.69
N GLY A 177 20.67 1.75 10.82
CA GLY A 177 19.39 2.11 11.40
C GLY A 177 18.20 1.76 10.51
N ILE A 178 17.07 1.48 11.12
CA ILE A 178 15.85 0.97 10.47
C ILE A 178 15.40 1.84 9.28
N ALA A 179 15.51 3.16 9.39
CA ALA A 179 15.11 4.07 8.32
C ALA A 179 15.97 3.88 7.06
N HIS A 180 17.29 3.80 7.22
CA HIS A 180 18.24 3.64 6.12
C HIS A 180 18.38 2.22 5.62
N TYR A 181 18.35 1.25 6.53
CA TYR A 181 18.67 -0.15 6.24
C TYR A 181 17.46 -0.98 5.81
N VAL A 182 16.25 -0.54 6.19
CA VAL A 182 15.02 -1.30 5.94
C VAL A 182 13.96 -0.47 5.22
N THR A 183 13.51 0.64 5.82
CA THR A 183 12.34 1.38 5.36
C THR A 183 12.55 2.01 3.99
N TRP A 184 13.65 2.72 3.83
CA TRP A 184 13.98 3.38 2.56
C TRP A 184 14.31 2.39 1.44
N PRO A 185 15.19 1.39 1.63
CA PRO A 185 15.42 0.38 0.60
C PRO A 185 14.16 -0.36 0.17
N ARG A 186 13.28 -0.76 1.12
CA ARG A 186 11.98 -1.35 0.76
C ARG A 186 11.15 -0.42 -0.12
N THR A 187 11.11 0.87 0.23
CA THR A 187 10.37 1.88 -0.54
C THR A 187 10.87 1.96 -1.97
N VAL A 188 12.18 2.13 -2.15
CA VAL A 188 12.81 2.21 -3.48
C VAL A 188 12.59 0.93 -4.28
N CYS A 189 12.90 -0.23 -3.68
CA CYS A 189 12.78 -1.52 -4.35
C CYS A 189 11.33 -1.83 -4.78
N SER A 190 10.34 -1.51 -3.96
CA SER A 190 8.93 -1.73 -4.32
C SER A 190 8.47 -0.81 -5.46
N ILE A 191 8.92 0.44 -5.47
CA ILE A 191 8.61 1.40 -6.54
C ILE A 191 9.28 0.99 -7.84
N GLU A 192 10.53 0.53 -7.78
CA GLU A 192 11.31 0.16 -8.96
C GLU A 192 11.08 -1.27 -9.45
N GLY A 193 10.36 -2.12 -8.72
CA GLY A 193 10.09 -3.52 -9.08
C GLY A 193 11.30 -4.44 -9.01
N ARG A 194 12.33 -4.09 -8.22
CA ARG A 194 13.57 -4.87 -8.07
C ARG A 194 14.02 -4.96 -6.63
N ASP A 195 14.84 -5.95 -6.33
CA ASP A 195 15.47 -6.11 -5.03
C ASP A 195 16.65 -5.13 -4.84
N VAL A 196 17.24 -5.12 -3.65
CA VAL A 196 18.41 -4.25 -3.33
C VAL A 196 19.64 -4.53 -4.19
N ASN A 197 19.71 -5.68 -4.87
CA ASN A 197 20.78 -6.07 -5.77
C ASN A 197 20.45 -5.72 -7.23
N GLY A 198 19.33 -5.04 -7.49
CA GLY A 198 18.87 -4.65 -8.83
C GLY A 198 18.20 -5.77 -9.62
N LYS A 199 17.95 -6.95 -9.01
CA LYS A 199 17.28 -8.07 -9.67
C LYS A 199 15.77 -7.86 -9.65
N SER A 200 15.12 -8.05 -10.79
CA SER A 200 13.67 -7.94 -10.93
C SER A 200 12.91 -8.84 -9.94
N LEU A 201 11.92 -8.30 -9.26
CA LEU A 201 11.05 -9.03 -8.34
C LEU A 201 10.16 -9.99 -9.14
N LYS A 202 10.03 -11.24 -8.67
CA LYS A 202 9.27 -12.27 -9.37
C LYS A 202 7.85 -12.41 -8.81
N GLY A 203 6.90 -12.80 -9.69
CA GLY A 203 5.50 -13.08 -9.35
C GLY A 203 4.66 -11.84 -9.21
N ASN A 204 3.36 -12.06 -8.97
CA ASN A 204 2.36 -11.00 -8.86
C ASN A 204 2.02 -10.72 -7.39
N TYR A 205 1.44 -9.56 -7.14
CA TYR A 205 0.77 -9.29 -5.87
C TYR A 205 -0.45 -10.20 -5.72
N ILE A 206 -0.71 -10.69 -4.49
CA ILE A 206 -1.81 -11.62 -4.22
C ILE A 206 -3.15 -10.93 -4.48
N GLY A 207 -4.03 -11.62 -5.21
CA GLY A 207 -5.36 -11.08 -5.51
C GLY A 207 -5.39 -10.06 -6.64
N SER A 208 -4.24 -9.79 -7.29
CA SER A 208 -4.16 -8.91 -8.44
C SER A 208 -3.33 -9.52 -9.57
N GLU A 209 -3.48 -8.99 -10.79
CA GLU A 209 -2.64 -9.35 -11.93
C GLU A 209 -1.39 -8.47 -12.06
N ILE A 210 -1.12 -7.63 -11.07
CA ILE A 210 0.00 -6.68 -11.07
C ILE A 210 1.30 -7.43 -10.79
N PRO A 211 2.25 -7.49 -11.75
CA PRO A 211 3.55 -8.09 -11.52
C PRO A 211 4.38 -7.21 -10.56
N MET A 212 5.04 -7.84 -9.61
CA MET A 212 5.92 -7.12 -8.70
C MET A 212 7.10 -6.45 -9.41
N SER A 213 7.49 -6.98 -10.59
CA SER A 213 8.55 -6.45 -11.44
C SER A 213 8.23 -5.11 -12.08
N ASP A 214 6.97 -4.76 -12.23
CA ASP A 214 6.55 -3.52 -12.88
C ASP A 214 6.72 -2.31 -11.97
N GLY A 215 6.89 -2.57 -10.65
CA GLY A 215 6.96 -1.54 -9.64
C GLY A 215 5.68 -0.70 -9.56
N PHE A 216 5.82 0.52 -9.10
CA PHE A 216 4.68 1.44 -8.97
C PHE A 216 4.98 2.79 -9.65
N LYS A 217 3.98 3.37 -10.32
CA LYS A 217 4.03 4.76 -10.83
C LYS A 217 3.89 5.74 -9.66
N SER A 218 4.91 5.82 -8.83
CA SER A 218 4.91 6.58 -7.58
C SER A 218 6.25 7.27 -7.39
N ASN A 219 6.22 8.42 -6.73
CA ASN A 219 7.42 9.14 -6.28
C ASN A 219 7.53 9.02 -4.76
N ALA A 220 8.76 8.92 -4.28
CA ALA A 220 9.06 8.97 -2.86
C ALA A 220 10.25 9.91 -2.60
N ALA A 221 10.21 10.62 -1.49
CA ALA A 221 11.32 11.44 -1.02
C ALA A 221 11.64 11.09 0.43
N TYR A 222 12.94 10.98 0.72
CA TYR A 222 13.44 10.73 2.06
C TYR A 222 13.94 12.03 2.66
N PHE A 223 13.56 12.29 3.91
CA PHE A 223 13.99 13.45 4.67
C PHE A 223 14.55 13.02 6.02
N LYS A 224 15.69 13.54 6.37
CA LYS A 224 16.22 13.48 7.74
C LYS A 224 15.72 14.69 8.51
N LEU A 225 14.97 14.45 9.57
CA LEU A 225 14.53 15.52 10.47
C LEU A 225 15.68 15.88 11.41
N ALA A 226 16.03 17.16 11.45
CA ALA A 226 17.06 17.69 12.34
C ALA A 226 16.61 19.01 12.96
N PHE A 227 17.18 19.36 14.09
CA PHE A 227 17.02 20.69 14.68
C PHE A 227 18.02 21.65 14.09
N LEU A 228 17.55 22.79 13.62
CA LEU A 228 18.37 23.87 13.13
C LEU A 228 18.50 24.95 14.22
N ASP A 229 19.66 25.55 14.31
CA ASP A 229 19.86 26.70 15.22
C ASP A 229 19.04 27.91 14.75
N LYS A 230 18.19 28.41 15.63
CA LYS A 230 17.23 29.48 15.32
C LYS A 230 17.92 30.75 14.83
N THR A 231 19.07 31.11 15.43
CA THR A 231 19.83 32.31 15.07
C THR A 231 20.48 32.16 13.71
N SER A 232 21.07 31.00 13.44
CA SER A 232 21.66 30.68 12.13
C SER A 232 20.62 30.65 11.01
N VAL A 233 19.42 30.18 11.28
CA VAL A 233 18.28 30.24 10.33
C VAL A 233 17.89 31.70 10.07
N ALA A 234 17.73 32.52 11.13
CA ALA A 234 17.34 33.91 11.00
C ALA A 234 18.40 34.75 10.25
N LEU A 235 19.67 34.38 10.33
CA LEU A 235 20.76 34.98 9.59
C LEU A 235 20.94 34.42 8.17
N GLY A 236 20.06 33.55 7.70
CA GLY A 236 20.12 32.93 6.39
C GLY A 236 21.24 31.90 6.20
N ARG A 237 22.01 31.59 7.25
CA ARG A 237 23.16 30.67 7.16
C ARG A 237 22.79 29.20 6.95
N GLN A 238 21.54 28.85 7.16
CA GLN A 238 21.04 27.48 7.00
C GLN A 238 19.93 27.37 5.92
N PHE A 239 20.02 28.25 4.91
CA PHE A 239 19.05 28.23 3.82
C PHE A 239 19.07 26.91 3.03
N ARG A 240 20.25 26.31 2.86
CA ARG A 240 20.44 25.03 2.16
C ARG A 240 19.62 23.90 2.82
N GLU A 241 19.62 23.84 4.13
CA GLU A 241 18.91 22.86 4.92
C GLU A 241 17.39 23.08 4.89
N LEU A 242 16.97 24.34 4.71
CA LEU A 242 15.55 24.70 4.58
C LEU A 242 15.00 24.47 3.17
N LEU A 243 15.86 24.40 2.16
CA LEU A 243 15.43 24.32 0.76
C LEU A 243 14.49 23.14 0.48
N PRO A 244 14.72 21.91 0.99
CA PRO A 244 13.77 20.80 0.78
C PRO A 244 12.37 21.08 1.33
N VAL A 245 12.28 21.73 2.48
CA VAL A 245 10.99 22.11 3.09
C VAL A 245 10.29 23.20 2.26
N LEU A 246 11.03 24.18 1.79
CA LEU A 246 10.52 25.25 0.92
C LEU A 246 10.07 24.67 -0.43
N TRP A 247 10.84 23.72 -0.99
CA TRP A 247 10.52 23.01 -2.21
C TRP A 247 9.16 22.30 -2.08
N MET A 248 8.95 21.52 -1.02
CA MET A 248 7.68 20.84 -0.76
C MET A 248 6.54 21.84 -0.51
N LYS A 249 6.80 22.88 0.30
CA LYS A 249 5.79 23.90 0.61
C LYS A 249 5.35 24.68 -0.62
N GLY A 250 6.25 24.85 -1.58
CA GLY A 250 5.96 25.46 -2.89
C GLY A 250 5.18 24.55 -3.84
N GLY A 251 4.86 23.30 -3.43
CA GLY A 251 4.16 22.33 -4.28
C GLY A 251 5.01 21.84 -5.45
N ALA A 252 6.32 21.99 -5.40
CA ALA A 252 7.22 21.56 -6.46
C ALA A 252 7.31 20.04 -6.54
N VAL A 253 7.41 19.51 -7.75
CA VAL A 253 7.47 18.08 -8.06
C VAL A 253 8.83 17.75 -8.67
N GLY A 254 9.32 16.54 -8.44
CA GLY A 254 10.60 16.07 -8.97
C GLY A 254 11.73 16.21 -7.94
N LYS A 255 12.96 16.23 -8.42
CA LYS A 255 14.14 16.30 -7.57
C LYS A 255 14.34 17.72 -7.04
N CYS A 256 14.47 17.86 -5.72
CA CYS A 256 14.84 19.13 -5.10
C CYS A 256 16.22 19.60 -5.63
N PRO A 257 16.37 20.87 -6.05
CA PRO A 257 17.66 21.40 -6.47
C PRO A 257 18.71 21.31 -5.36
N ALA A 258 19.91 20.91 -5.72
CA ALA A 258 21.06 21.00 -4.82
C ALA A 258 21.77 22.34 -5.04
N LEU A 259 22.12 23.03 -3.95
CA LEU A 259 22.96 24.24 -3.98
C LEU A 259 24.42 23.82 -3.83
N GLU A 260 25.16 23.83 -4.92
CA GLU A 260 26.56 23.32 -4.95
C GLU A 260 27.59 24.28 -4.39
N ASN A 261 27.29 25.56 -4.36
CA ASN A 261 28.22 26.60 -3.92
C ASN A 261 27.87 27.18 -2.56
N ASP A 262 28.87 27.58 -1.78
CA ASP A 262 28.70 28.25 -0.48
C ASP A 262 28.14 29.66 -0.60
N ASN A 263 28.25 30.30 -1.77
CA ASN A 263 27.61 31.57 -2.07
C ASN A 263 26.13 31.34 -2.41
N LEU A 264 25.26 31.60 -1.45
CA LEU A 264 23.82 31.53 -1.64
C LEU A 264 23.38 32.70 -2.55
N PRO A 265 22.58 32.46 -3.58
CA PRO A 265 22.02 33.52 -4.39
C PRO A 265 21.02 34.34 -3.56
N ASN A 266 20.95 35.64 -3.81
CA ASN A 266 19.96 36.54 -3.18
C ASN A 266 18.52 36.17 -3.58
N MET A 267 18.33 35.43 -4.67
CA MET A 267 17.07 34.94 -5.18
C MET A 267 17.27 33.59 -5.83
N LEU A 268 16.41 32.64 -5.50
CA LEU A 268 16.34 31.32 -6.13
C LEU A 268 14.95 31.13 -6.76
N ILE A 269 14.92 30.88 -8.05
CA ILE A 269 13.69 30.51 -8.76
C ILE A 269 13.60 28.98 -8.77
N LEU A 270 12.60 28.45 -8.09
CA LEU A 270 12.32 27.02 -8.11
C LEU A 270 11.41 26.71 -9.30
N PRO A 271 11.80 25.82 -10.21
CA PRO A 271 10.97 25.47 -11.35
C PRO A 271 9.68 24.81 -10.84
N GLN A 272 8.53 25.31 -11.27
CA GLN A 272 7.27 24.60 -11.11
C GLN A 272 7.18 23.55 -12.20
N ASN A 273 7.14 22.27 -11.82
CA ASN A 273 6.73 21.23 -12.74
C ASN A 273 5.21 21.33 -12.92
N LYS A 274 4.80 21.81 -14.06
CA LYS A 274 3.41 21.64 -14.49
C LYS A 274 3.21 20.15 -14.77
N MET A 275 2.28 19.52 -14.04
CA MET A 275 1.70 18.25 -14.48
C MET A 275 0.89 18.47 -15.75
#